data_a1fd600d8f562ae19c444dffbf030aa6
#
_entry.id   a1fd600d8f562ae19c444dffbf030aa6
#
_cell.length_a   1.000
_cell.length_b   1.000
_cell.length_c   1.000
_cell.angle_alpha   90.00
_cell.angle_beta   90.00
_cell.angle_gamma   90.00
#
_symmetry.space_group_name_H-M   'P 1'
#
loop_
_entity.id
_entity.type
_entity.pdbx_description
1 polymer ?
#
loop_
_entity_poly.entity_id
_entity_poly.type
_entity_poly.pdbx_seq_one_letter_code
_entity_poly.pdbx_strand_id
1 'polypeptide(L)'
;TAIMVGVNTVIQDDPLLTCRLENGENPIRIVCDTDLRTPITSKIIKTANDIKTYIATSSIDESKIALYRKCGCEIIYTKKKGNHIDLMNLMQCLGNMQIDSLLLEGGSAMNWSALEQQIVDEVQIYIAPKIFGGSAKSPVSGQGVAFPNDAIMLKPYAFSQVGNDYFIESEVIYPCLQE
;
A
#
# COMPACT_ATOMS: atom_id res chain seq x y z
N THR A 1 12.61 -6.49 -1.29
CA THR A 1 11.57 -5.74 -0.53
C THR A 1 11.01 -4.63 -1.39
N ALA A 2 9.69 -4.44 -1.35
CA ALA A 2 9.00 -3.36 -2.05
C ALA A 2 8.14 -2.53 -1.07
N ILE A 3 7.78 -1.30 -1.49
CA ILE A 3 6.83 -0.44 -0.79
C ILE A 3 5.68 -0.08 -1.73
N MET A 4 4.46 -0.14 -1.26
CA MET A 4 3.26 0.08 -2.06
C MET A 4 2.36 1.14 -1.44
N VAL A 5 1.86 2.04 -2.28
CA VAL A 5 0.89 3.07 -1.91
C VAL A 5 -0.24 3.16 -2.93
N GLY A 6 -1.38 3.70 -2.51
CA GLY A 6 -2.45 4.08 -3.43
C GLY A 6 -2.19 5.42 -4.12
N VAL A 7 -2.73 5.60 -5.31
CA VAL A 7 -2.61 6.85 -6.07
C VAL A 7 -3.06 8.08 -5.28
N ASN A 8 -4.07 7.96 -4.43
CA ASN A 8 -4.54 9.09 -3.62
C ASN A 8 -3.48 9.56 -2.60
N THR A 9 -2.64 8.66 -2.07
CA THR A 9 -1.49 9.01 -1.23
C THR A 9 -0.48 9.81 -2.04
N VAL A 10 -0.20 9.41 -3.28
CA VAL A 10 0.71 10.17 -4.15
C VAL A 10 0.16 11.57 -4.45
N ILE A 11 -1.14 11.68 -4.73
CA ILE A 11 -1.78 12.97 -5.04
C ILE A 11 -1.79 13.92 -3.83
N GLN A 12 -2.01 13.39 -2.62
CA GLN A 12 -2.15 14.20 -1.42
C GLN A 12 -0.81 14.58 -0.78
N ASP A 13 0.11 13.61 -0.69
CA ASP A 13 1.30 13.73 0.14
C ASP A 13 2.59 13.85 -0.69
N ASP A 14 2.53 13.57 -2.00
CA ASP A 14 3.67 13.60 -2.93
C ASP A 14 4.94 12.94 -2.34
N PRO A 15 4.86 11.67 -1.88
CA PRO A 15 5.95 11.02 -1.18
C PRO A 15 7.07 10.60 -2.14
N LEU A 16 8.30 10.50 -1.60
CA LEU A 16 9.45 9.92 -2.31
C LEU A 16 9.53 8.40 -2.17
N LEU A 17 9.09 7.86 -1.03
CA LEU A 17 9.18 6.45 -0.66
C LEU A 17 10.62 5.92 -0.78
N THR A 18 11.55 6.64 -0.18
CA THR A 18 12.98 6.30 -0.16
C THR A 18 13.43 5.87 1.23
N CYS A 19 14.47 5.03 1.29
CA CYS A 19 15.15 4.75 2.53
C CYS A 19 15.85 6.02 3.04
N ARG A 20 15.73 6.30 4.37
CA ARG A 20 16.36 7.45 5.03
C ARG A 20 17.53 7.05 5.92
N LEU A 21 17.83 5.75 5.95
CA LEU A 21 18.97 5.24 6.72
C LEU A 21 20.25 5.47 5.94
N GLU A 22 21.32 5.84 6.66
CA GLU A 22 22.65 5.90 6.09
C GLU A 22 23.06 4.49 5.65
N ASN A 23 23.46 4.34 4.40
CA ASN A 23 23.75 3.05 3.74
C ASN A 23 22.54 2.11 3.54
N GLY A 24 21.31 2.60 3.65
CA GLY A 24 20.12 1.83 3.34
C GLY A 24 19.84 1.80 1.83
N GLU A 25 19.33 0.68 1.34
CA GLU A 25 18.88 0.55 -0.06
C GLU A 25 17.44 1.04 -0.22
N ASN A 26 17.17 1.71 -1.35
CA ASN A 26 15.81 2.11 -1.66
C ASN A 26 14.95 0.89 -2.01
N PRO A 27 13.72 0.81 -1.50
CA PRO A 27 12.79 -0.23 -1.89
C PRO A 27 12.33 -0.05 -3.34
N ILE A 28 11.88 -1.13 -3.96
CA ILE A 28 11.08 -1.07 -5.18
C ILE A 28 9.78 -0.35 -4.84
N ARG A 29 9.38 0.66 -5.62
CA ARG A 29 8.18 1.46 -5.36
C ARG A 29 7.04 1.02 -6.24
N ILE A 30 5.86 0.85 -5.66
CA ILE A 30 4.64 0.42 -6.38
C ILE A 30 3.53 1.41 -6.08
N VAL A 31 2.94 1.98 -7.13
CA VAL A 31 1.76 2.83 -7.03
C VAL A 31 0.57 2.09 -7.59
N CYS A 32 -0.44 1.84 -6.77
CA CYS A 32 -1.72 1.28 -7.19
C CYS A 32 -2.59 2.38 -7.80
N ASP A 33 -2.71 2.39 -9.13
CA ASP A 33 -3.39 3.43 -9.89
C ASP A 33 -4.27 2.84 -11.00
N THR A 34 -5.49 2.49 -10.64
CA THR A 34 -6.45 1.82 -11.52
C THR A 34 -6.59 2.50 -12.88
N ASP A 35 -6.65 3.82 -12.92
CA ASP A 35 -7.04 4.62 -14.09
C ASP A 35 -5.95 5.60 -14.56
N LEU A 36 -4.68 5.42 -14.11
CA LEU A 36 -3.53 6.24 -14.49
C LEU A 36 -3.75 7.73 -14.16
N ARG A 37 -3.97 8.02 -12.87
CA ARG A 37 -4.19 9.37 -12.32
C ARG A 37 -2.96 9.95 -11.64
N THR A 38 -1.91 9.17 -11.45
CA THR A 38 -0.67 9.61 -10.79
C THR A 38 -0.09 10.80 -11.54
N PRO A 39 0.11 11.95 -10.88
CA PRO A 39 0.66 13.13 -11.56
C PRO A 39 2.07 12.85 -12.08
N ILE A 40 2.31 13.11 -13.35
CA ILE A 40 3.65 12.96 -13.98
C ILE A 40 4.68 13.86 -13.30
N THR A 41 4.23 14.93 -12.67
CA THR A 41 5.07 15.87 -11.92
C THR A 41 5.38 15.45 -10.50
N SER A 42 4.80 14.36 -10.00
CA SER A 42 5.04 13.86 -8.64
C SER A 42 6.50 13.42 -8.45
N LYS A 43 6.99 13.53 -7.22
CA LYS A 43 8.37 13.18 -6.86
C LYS A 43 8.69 11.73 -7.19
N ILE A 44 7.75 10.81 -6.93
CA ILE A 44 7.93 9.39 -7.19
C ILE A 44 8.13 9.10 -8.68
N ILE A 45 7.43 9.82 -9.56
CA ILE A 45 7.58 9.69 -11.02
C ILE A 45 8.88 10.34 -11.50
N LYS A 46 9.22 11.54 -11.04
CA LYS A 46 10.44 12.26 -11.43
C LYS A 46 11.73 11.50 -11.11
N THR A 47 11.70 10.65 -10.09
CA THR A 47 12.86 9.85 -9.64
C THR A 47 12.80 8.40 -10.10
N ALA A 48 11.91 8.05 -11.04
CA ALA A 48 11.70 6.67 -11.47
C ALA A 48 12.86 6.12 -12.31
N ASN A 49 13.69 6.97 -12.93
CA ASN A 49 14.91 6.54 -13.59
C ASN A 49 16.01 6.11 -12.61
N ASP A 50 16.01 6.64 -11.39
CA ASP A 50 17.02 6.35 -10.37
C ASP A 50 16.58 5.25 -9.42
N ILE A 51 15.26 5.16 -9.16
CA ILE A 51 14.69 4.22 -8.20
C ILE A 51 13.56 3.45 -8.87
N LYS A 52 13.70 2.14 -8.92
CA LYS A 52 12.74 1.25 -9.58
C LYS A 52 11.31 1.51 -9.12
N THR A 53 10.44 1.87 -10.07
CA THR A 53 9.06 2.31 -9.81
C THR A 53 8.10 1.63 -10.76
N TYR A 54 7.10 0.99 -10.19
CA TYR A 54 6.00 0.36 -10.91
C TYR A 54 4.70 1.14 -10.73
N ILE A 55 3.93 1.26 -11.81
CA ILE A 55 2.52 1.67 -11.78
C ILE A 55 1.67 0.44 -12.02
N ALA A 56 0.97 -0.03 -11.00
CA ALA A 56 0.03 -1.13 -11.10
C ALA A 56 -1.34 -0.57 -11.55
N THR A 57 -1.80 -1.00 -12.71
CA THR A 57 -3.01 -0.44 -13.34
C THR A 57 -3.84 -1.50 -14.05
N SER A 58 -5.13 -1.23 -14.20
CA SER A 58 -6.03 -1.98 -15.11
C SER A 58 -6.35 -1.20 -16.37
N SER A 59 -5.79 -0.01 -16.54
CA SER A 59 -5.96 0.80 -17.73
C SER A 59 -5.12 0.26 -18.90
N ILE A 60 -5.68 0.35 -20.11
CA ILE A 60 -5.03 0.03 -21.38
C ILE A 60 -4.81 1.29 -22.24
N ASP A 61 -4.88 2.48 -21.62
CA ASP A 61 -4.63 3.76 -22.30
C ASP A 61 -3.14 3.90 -22.62
N GLU A 62 -2.74 3.45 -23.79
CA GLU A 62 -1.34 3.46 -24.24
C GLU A 62 -0.76 4.89 -24.30
N SER A 63 -1.59 5.91 -24.48
CA SER A 63 -1.12 7.29 -24.50
C SER A 63 -0.61 7.74 -23.13
N LYS A 64 -1.35 7.42 -22.07
CA LYS A 64 -0.93 7.65 -20.68
C LYS A 64 0.22 6.74 -20.28
N ILE A 65 0.13 5.46 -20.63
CA ILE A 65 1.18 4.46 -20.32
C ILE A 65 2.53 4.90 -20.88
N ALA A 66 2.56 5.39 -22.12
CA ALA A 66 3.78 5.88 -22.76
C ALA A 66 4.43 7.05 -21.98
N LEU A 67 3.62 7.92 -21.34
CA LEU A 67 4.15 9.00 -20.51
C LEU A 67 4.89 8.47 -19.27
N TYR A 68 4.32 7.48 -18.57
CA TYR A 68 4.98 6.88 -17.40
C TYR A 68 6.26 6.13 -17.81
N ARG A 69 6.22 5.35 -18.89
CA ARG A 69 7.40 4.66 -19.43
C ARG A 69 8.51 5.65 -19.79
N LYS A 70 8.17 6.78 -20.40
CA LYS A 70 9.15 7.83 -20.72
C LYS A 70 9.80 8.42 -19.48
N CYS A 71 9.11 8.43 -18.35
CA CYS A 71 9.66 8.88 -17.06
C CYS A 71 10.46 7.79 -16.32
N GLY A 72 10.63 6.60 -16.89
CA GLY A 72 11.36 5.49 -16.27
C GLY A 72 10.49 4.53 -15.44
N CYS A 73 9.16 4.70 -15.43
CA CYS A 73 8.27 3.77 -14.75
C CYS A 73 8.04 2.52 -15.58
N GLU A 74 7.93 1.38 -14.90
CA GLU A 74 7.43 0.13 -15.48
C GLU A 74 5.94 -0.05 -15.14
N ILE A 75 5.21 -0.76 -15.99
CA ILE A 75 3.76 -0.98 -15.82
C ILE A 75 3.49 -2.43 -15.43
N ILE A 76 2.73 -2.62 -14.36
CA ILE A 76 2.16 -3.91 -13.99
C ILE A 76 0.68 -3.88 -14.35
N TYR A 77 0.29 -4.71 -15.32
CA TYR A 77 -1.11 -4.86 -15.67
C TYR A 77 -1.81 -5.80 -14.68
N THR A 78 -2.88 -5.31 -14.08
CA THR A 78 -3.69 -6.06 -13.13
C THR A 78 -5.13 -6.16 -13.60
N LYS A 79 -5.83 -7.18 -13.14
CA LYS A 79 -7.27 -7.28 -13.31
C LYS A 79 -7.98 -6.19 -12.48
N LYS A 80 -9.22 -5.91 -12.82
CA LYS A 80 -10.12 -5.05 -12.04
C LYS A 80 -10.97 -5.89 -11.10
N LYS A 81 -11.16 -5.41 -9.87
CA LYS A 81 -12.13 -5.93 -8.90
C LYS A 81 -13.01 -4.75 -8.47
N GLY A 82 -14.25 -4.72 -8.94
CA GLY A 82 -15.09 -3.52 -8.80
C GLY A 82 -14.47 -2.30 -9.50
N ASN A 83 -14.31 -1.20 -8.76
CA ASN A 83 -13.74 0.05 -9.27
C ASN A 83 -12.22 0.19 -9.03
N HIS A 84 -11.58 -0.85 -8.50
CA HIS A 84 -10.16 -0.83 -8.14
C HIS A 84 -9.42 -1.98 -8.80
N ILE A 85 -8.09 -1.95 -8.75
CA ILE A 85 -7.28 -3.10 -9.16
C ILE A 85 -7.52 -4.28 -8.21
N ASP A 86 -7.41 -5.48 -8.73
CA ASP A 86 -7.45 -6.73 -7.96
C ASP A 86 -6.10 -6.90 -7.27
N LEU A 87 -6.06 -6.69 -5.95
CA LEU A 87 -4.83 -6.78 -5.16
C LEU A 87 -4.31 -8.22 -5.09
N MET A 88 -5.18 -9.23 -5.07
CA MET A 88 -4.75 -10.64 -5.11
C MET A 88 -4.04 -10.94 -6.42
N ASN A 89 -4.57 -10.46 -7.55
CA ASN A 89 -3.90 -10.60 -8.84
C ASN A 89 -2.56 -9.82 -8.87
N LEU A 90 -2.52 -8.63 -8.25
CA LEU A 90 -1.26 -7.89 -8.12
C LEU A 90 -0.23 -8.69 -7.31
N MET A 91 -0.60 -9.31 -6.18
CA MET A 91 0.32 -10.13 -5.39
C MET A 91 0.89 -11.30 -6.22
N GLN A 92 0.07 -11.94 -7.04
CA GLN A 92 0.54 -13.00 -7.97
C GLN A 92 1.56 -12.44 -8.97
N CYS A 93 1.31 -11.24 -9.53
CA CYS A 93 2.27 -10.61 -10.44
C CYS A 93 3.60 -10.31 -9.73
N LEU A 94 3.56 -9.76 -8.51
CA LEU A 94 4.75 -9.43 -7.73
C LEU A 94 5.54 -10.70 -7.35
N GLY A 95 4.87 -11.77 -6.96
CA GLY A 95 5.51 -13.06 -6.68
C GLY A 95 6.24 -13.63 -7.91
N ASN A 96 5.63 -13.56 -9.11
CA ASN A 96 6.27 -13.95 -10.36
C ASN A 96 7.50 -13.08 -10.71
N MET A 97 7.56 -11.85 -10.20
CA MET A 97 8.68 -10.93 -10.34
C MET A 97 9.72 -11.11 -9.22
N GLN A 98 9.57 -12.14 -8.38
CA GLN A 98 10.43 -12.44 -7.23
C GLN A 98 10.46 -11.31 -6.18
N ILE A 99 9.37 -10.58 -6.06
CA ILE A 99 9.13 -9.63 -4.96
C ILE A 99 8.38 -10.38 -3.87
N ASP A 100 9.09 -10.79 -2.84
CA ASP A 100 8.64 -11.68 -1.75
C ASP A 100 8.23 -10.94 -0.48
N SER A 101 8.52 -9.64 -0.41
CA SER A 101 8.27 -8.81 0.77
C SER A 101 7.75 -7.45 0.34
N LEU A 102 6.61 -7.04 0.89
CA LEU A 102 5.90 -5.83 0.53
C LEU A 102 5.42 -5.08 1.77
N LEU A 103 5.89 -3.85 1.93
CA LEU A 103 5.34 -2.91 2.90
C LEU A 103 4.20 -2.12 2.24
N LEU A 104 2.99 -2.26 2.76
CA LEU A 104 1.85 -1.43 2.38
C LEU A 104 1.80 -0.17 3.25
N GLU A 105 2.19 0.98 2.71
CA GLU A 105 1.97 2.30 3.29
C GLU A 105 0.80 2.98 2.58
N GLY A 106 -0.35 2.33 2.60
CA GLY A 106 -1.53 2.79 1.89
C GLY A 106 -2.33 3.84 2.65
N GLY A 107 -3.16 4.59 1.93
CA GLY A 107 -4.25 5.32 2.55
C GLY A 107 -5.29 4.35 3.16
N SER A 108 -6.12 4.86 4.06
CA SER A 108 -7.06 4.05 4.84
C SER A 108 -7.96 3.11 4.02
N ALA A 109 -8.41 3.55 2.84
CA ALA A 109 -9.23 2.74 1.95
C ALA A 109 -8.44 1.56 1.32
N MET A 110 -7.15 1.76 1.02
CA MET A 110 -6.31 0.68 0.51
C MET A 110 -6.00 -0.33 1.61
N ASN A 111 -5.75 0.12 2.84
CA ASN A 111 -5.56 -0.76 3.99
C ASN A 111 -6.77 -1.66 4.19
N TRP A 112 -7.99 -1.10 4.10
CA TRP A 112 -9.21 -1.90 4.15
C TRP A 112 -9.29 -2.92 3.01
N SER A 113 -9.04 -2.47 1.77
CA SER A 113 -9.08 -3.37 0.60
C SER A 113 -8.08 -4.52 0.69
N ALA A 114 -6.91 -4.29 1.26
CA ALA A 114 -5.90 -5.32 1.47
C ALA A 114 -6.33 -6.33 2.55
N LEU A 115 -6.87 -5.85 3.67
CA LEU A 115 -7.40 -6.70 4.72
C LEU A 115 -8.62 -7.51 4.26
N GLU A 116 -9.56 -6.88 3.55
CA GLU A 116 -10.74 -7.55 2.99
C GLU A 116 -10.38 -8.63 1.97
N GLN A 117 -9.30 -8.43 1.21
CA GLN A 117 -8.79 -9.42 0.25
C GLN A 117 -7.82 -10.44 0.88
N GLN A 118 -7.63 -10.39 2.19
CA GLN A 118 -6.83 -11.34 2.96
C GLN A 118 -5.38 -11.48 2.45
N ILE A 119 -4.77 -10.36 2.06
CA ILE A 119 -3.37 -10.32 1.57
C ILE A 119 -2.38 -9.73 2.57
N VAL A 120 -2.82 -9.43 3.78
CA VAL A 120 -1.99 -8.86 4.85
C VAL A 120 -1.64 -9.96 5.84
N ASP A 121 -0.36 -10.22 6.02
CA ASP A 121 0.12 -11.19 7.00
C ASP A 121 0.34 -10.54 8.36
N GLU A 122 0.89 -9.31 8.36
CA GLU A 122 1.28 -8.58 9.57
C GLU A 122 0.83 -7.13 9.53
N VAL A 123 0.54 -6.58 10.71
CA VAL A 123 0.23 -5.15 10.90
C VAL A 123 1.19 -4.55 11.91
N GLN A 124 1.79 -3.42 11.53
CA GLN A 124 2.64 -2.59 12.38
C GLN A 124 1.89 -1.31 12.75
N ILE A 125 1.71 -1.05 14.04
CA ILE A 125 0.94 0.08 14.56
C ILE A 125 1.84 0.96 15.42
N TYR A 126 1.96 2.23 15.04
CA TYR A 126 2.59 3.26 15.86
C TYR A 126 1.51 4.11 16.52
N ILE A 127 1.55 4.22 17.84
CA ILE A 127 0.62 5.02 18.62
C ILE A 127 1.39 6.14 19.30
N ALA A 128 1.24 7.37 18.79
CA ALA A 128 1.79 8.55 19.45
C ALA A 128 0.96 8.90 20.69
N PRO A 129 1.59 9.34 21.81
CA PRO A 129 0.87 9.75 23.01
C PRO A 129 0.25 11.16 22.84
N LYS A 130 -0.63 11.29 21.86
CA LYS A 130 -1.26 12.56 21.45
C LYS A 130 -2.74 12.35 21.15
N ILE A 131 -3.56 13.31 21.51
CA ILE A 131 -4.99 13.32 21.23
C ILE A 131 -5.27 14.50 20.31
N PHE A 132 -5.73 14.22 19.09
CA PHE A 132 -6.09 15.26 18.12
C PHE A 132 -7.52 15.74 18.24
N GLY A 133 -8.45 14.86 18.60
CA GLY A 133 -9.88 15.15 18.57
C GLY A 133 -10.43 15.40 17.15
N GLY A 134 -11.70 15.79 17.07
CA GLY A 134 -12.35 16.13 15.80
C GLY A 134 -12.51 14.95 14.83
N SER A 135 -12.63 15.27 13.52
CA SER A 135 -12.80 14.29 12.44
C SER A 135 -11.45 13.77 11.94
N ALA A 136 -10.68 13.12 12.80
CA ALA A 136 -9.40 12.53 12.42
C ALA A 136 -9.60 11.42 11.37
N LYS A 137 -8.62 11.27 10.48
CA LYS A 137 -8.61 10.17 9.49
C LYS A 137 -8.39 8.84 10.22
N SER A 138 -9.22 7.85 9.90
CA SER A 138 -9.00 6.48 10.37
C SER A 138 -7.81 5.85 9.65
N PRO A 139 -6.97 5.04 10.31
CA PRO A 139 -5.91 4.28 9.63
C PRO A 139 -6.46 3.21 8.68
N VAL A 140 -7.68 2.73 8.93
CA VAL A 140 -8.40 1.77 8.08
C VAL A 140 -9.82 2.29 7.88
N SER A 141 -10.23 2.50 6.62
CA SER A 141 -11.58 2.97 6.27
C SER A 141 -12.10 2.26 5.03
N GLY A 142 -13.39 1.94 5.03
CA GLY A 142 -14.07 1.24 3.95
C GLY A 142 -15.47 0.85 4.41
N GLN A 143 -16.01 -0.22 3.83
CA GLN A 143 -17.33 -0.72 4.21
C GLN A 143 -17.34 -1.23 5.66
N GLY A 144 -16.21 -1.77 6.13
CA GLY A 144 -16.11 -2.36 7.46
C GLY A 144 -16.90 -3.65 7.61
N VAL A 145 -17.10 -4.06 8.85
CA VAL A 145 -17.91 -5.23 9.22
C VAL A 145 -19.14 -4.80 10.02
N ALA A 146 -20.23 -5.55 9.89
CA ALA A 146 -21.50 -5.20 10.54
C ALA A 146 -21.49 -5.54 12.04
N PHE A 147 -20.84 -6.61 12.44
CA PHE A 147 -20.80 -7.09 13.82
C PHE A 147 -19.38 -7.23 14.33
N PRO A 148 -19.14 -7.02 15.64
CA PRO A 148 -17.80 -7.20 16.24
C PRO A 148 -17.21 -8.58 16.04
N ASN A 149 -18.02 -9.62 15.96
CA ASN A 149 -17.56 -11.00 15.75
C ASN A 149 -17.01 -11.25 14.34
N ASP A 150 -17.35 -10.38 13.39
CA ASP A 150 -16.86 -10.47 12.01
C ASP A 150 -15.53 -9.69 11.83
N ALA A 151 -15.05 -9.05 12.90
CA ALA A 151 -13.84 -8.25 12.84
C ALA A 151 -12.61 -9.12 12.53
N ILE A 152 -11.72 -8.59 11.71
CA ILE A 152 -10.40 -9.16 11.48
C ILE A 152 -9.61 -9.05 12.79
N MET A 153 -9.13 -10.19 13.29
CA MET A 153 -8.44 -10.26 14.56
C MET A 153 -6.94 -10.02 14.39
N LEU A 154 -6.36 -9.33 15.33
CA LEU A 154 -4.92 -9.15 15.43
C LEU A 154 -4.40 -9.96 16.62
N LYS A 155 -3.31 -10.70 16.42
CA LYS A 155 -2.58 -11.42 17.47
C LYS A 155 -1.25 -10.73 17.70
N PRO A 156 -1.15 -9.85 18.70
CA PRO A 156 0.10 -9.16 19.00
C PRO A 156 1.19 -10.15 19.41
N TYR A 157 2.39 -9.97 18.87
CA TYR A 157 3.56 -10.77 19.24
C TYR A 157 4.75 -9.91 19.70
N ALA A 158 4.76 -8.61 19.38
CA ALA A 158 5.76 -7.69 19.89
C ALA A 158 5.10 -6.36 20.32
N PHE A 159 5.61 -5.82 21.41
CA PHE A 159 5.23 -4.51 21.94
C PHE A 159 6.49 -3.82 22.42
N SER A 160 6.75 -2.63 21.91
CA SER A 160 7.94 -1.86 22.27
C SER A 160 7.67 -0.36 22.25
N GLN A 161 8.64 0.43 22.69
CA GLN A 161 8.61 1.88 22.61
C GLN A 161 9.70 2.35 21.64
N VAL A 162 9.32 3.19 20.69
CA VAL A 162 10.22 3.80 19.72
C VAL A 162 10.19 5.31 19.91
N GLY A 163 11.20 5.85 20.55
CA GLY A 163 11.19 7.24 21.01
C GLY A 163 10.08 7.47 22.04
N ASN A 164 9.11 8.32 21.70
CA ASN A 164 7.94 8.59 22.53
C ASN A 164 6.70 7.79 22.11
N ASP A 165 6.76 7.06 21.01
CA ASP A 165 5.63 6.33 20.45
C ASP A 165 5.62 4.88 20.93
N TYR A 166 4.43 4.29 21.06
CA TYR A 166 4.26 2.86 21.26
C TYR A 166 4.21 2.16 19.91
N PHE A 167 4.90 1.02 19.81
CA PHE A 167 4.95 0.21 18.60
C PHE A 167 4.42 -1.19 18.89
N ILE A 168 3.46 -1.64 18.09
CA ILE A 168 2.82 -2.95 18.20
C ILE A 168 2.95 -3.67 16.87
N GLU A 169 3.48 -4.91 16.91
CA GLU A 169 3.48 -5.81 15.77
C GLU A 169 2.51 -6.96 16.02
N SER A 170 1.70 -7.25 15.03
CA SER A 170 0.63 -8.25 15.14
C SER A 170 0.51 -9.07 13.86
N GLU A 171 0.35 -10.38 14.03
CA GLU A 171 -0.13 -11.28 12.99
C GLU A 171 -1.62 -11.02 12.73
N VAL A 172 -2.03 -11.05 11.46
CA VAL A 172 -3.44 -10.91 11.07
C VAL A 172 -4.10 -12.28 11.07
N ILE A 173 -5.18 -12.41 11.84
CA ILE A 173 -5.97 -13.64 11.88
C ILE A 173 -7.29 -13.39 11.16
N TYR A 174 -7.42 -13.97 10.00
CA TYR A 174 -8.67 -13.94 9.25
C TYR A 174 -9.66 -14.97 9.80
N PRO A 175 -10.97 -14.62 9.89
CA PRO A 175 -11.98 -15.61 10.23
C PRO A 175 -11.94 -16.74 9.19
N CYS A 176 -11.86 -17.98 9.66
CA CYS A 176 -12.02 -19.12 8.75
C CYS A 176 -13.39 -19.01 8.09
N LEU A 177 -13.42 -18.98 6.77
CA LEU A 177 -14.66 -19.20 6.04
C LEU A 177 -15.15 -20.59 6.46
N GLN A 178 -16.22 -20.66 7.24
CA GLN A 178 -16.92 -21.93 7.49
C GLN A 178 -17.50 -22.33 6.13
N GLU A 179 -16.96 -23.40 5.55
CA GLU A 179 -17.49 -24.06 4.35
C GLU A 179 -18.92 -24.58 4.60
#